data_f1879c84817b0d4fbd26313de31990f2
#
_entry.id   f1879c84817b0d4fbd26313de31990f2
#
_cell.length_a   1.000
_cell.length_b   1.000
_cell.length_c   1.000
_cell.angle_alpha   90.00
_cell.angle_beta   90.00
_cell.angle_gamma   90.00
#
_symmetry.space_group_name_H-M   'P 1'
#
loop_
_entity.id
_entity.type
_entity.pdbx_description
1 polymer ?
#
loop_
_entity_poly.entity_id
_entity_poly.type
_entity_poly.pdbx_seq_one_letter_code
_entity_poly.pdbx_strand_id
1 'polypeptide(L)'
;QPQASWYLLLAQQPDPHLTVGDTHYADTTDPTVQWKHHVTYRRQKEFATVLRNVPTYAIWDDHDYGPNNSDGTAKGKERSLAGWKQVWGNPTLGTTDTPGAFFKFSHGDVDFFMVDSRYHRSPDKVPDDDEKRMLGDAQFAWLLDGLRNSTARFKVIVSGSTLNHSKVDGWRIYTFSRHRVFDAIKKHRISGVMYMSG
;
A
#
# COMPACT_ATOMS: atom_id res chain seq x y z
N GLN A 1 -1.36 4.60 -25.20
CA GLN A 1 -1.87 3.44 -25.98
C GLN A 1 -3.00 2.78 -25.20
N PRO A 2 -4.06 2.27 -25.86
CA PRO A 2 -5.12 1.53 -25.21
C PRO A 2 -4.54 0.32 -24.46
N GLN A 3 -4.94 0.13 -23.21
CA GLN A 3 -4.49 -1.01 -22.41
C GLN A 3 -5.59 -2.08 -22.40
N ALA A 4 -5.54 -2.97 -23.40
CA ALA A 4 -6.52 -4.04 -23.56
C ALA A 4 -6.67 -4.94 -22.32
N SER A 5 -5.65 -5.00 -21.46
CA SER A 5 -5.66 -5.74 -20.19
C SER A 5 -6.80 -5.34 -19.27
N TRP A 6 -7.24 -4.07 -19.27
CA TRP A 6 -8.37 -3.63 -18.46
C TRP A 6 -9.71 -4.23 -18.88
N TYR A 7 -9.91 -4.47 -20.17
CA TYR A 7 -11.09 -5.17 -20.66
C TYR A 7 -11.08 -6.65 -20.31
N LEU A 8 -9.89 -7.29 -20.34
CA LEU A 8 -9.74 -8.68 -19.90
C LEU A 8 -10.04 -8.80 -18.40
N LEU A 9 -9.59 -7.82 -17.58
CA LEU A 9 -9.92 -7.77 -16.18
C LEU A 9 -11.43 -7.66 -15.95
N LEU A 10 -12.11 -6.76 -16.66
CA LEU A 10 -13.57 -6.60 -16.55
C LEU A 10 -14.32 -7.87 -16.97
N ALA A 11 -13.83 -8.59 -17.99
CA ALA A 11 -14.44 -9.85 -18.44
C ALA A 11 -14.42 -10.95 -17.36
N GLN A 12 -13.51 -10.86 -16.38
CA GLN A 12 -13.46 -11.77 -15.24
C GLN A 12 -14.45 -11.40 -14.10
N GLN A 13 -15.18 -10.29 -14.24
CA GLN A 13 -16.13 -9.78 -13.24
C GLN A 13 -15.50 -9.68 -11.82
N PRO A 14 -14.36 -9.02 -11.66
CA PRO A 14 -13.65 -8.96 -10.39
C PRO A 14 -14.48 -8.21 -9.34
N ASP A 15 -14.35 -8.65 -8.09
CA ASP A 15 -14.95 -8.00 -6.93
C ASP A 15 -14.13 -8.32 -5.66
N PRO A 16 -13.30 -7.42 -5.15
CA PRO A 16 -12.92 -6.09 -5.66
C PRO A 16 -11.68 -6.10 -6.59
N HIS A 17 -11.28 -4.92 -7.06
CA HIS A 17 -9.99 -4.63 -7.69
C HIS A 17 -9.06 -3.94 -6.68
N LEU A 18 -7.79 -4.35 -6.65
CA LEU A 18 -6.75 -3.72 -5.81
C LEU A 18 -5.66 -3.12 -6.70
N THR A 19 -5.30 -1.87 -6.43
CA THR A 19 -4.04 -1.30 -6.93
C THR A 19 -2.99 -1.37 -5.84
N VAL A 20 -1.82 -1.90 -6.17
CA VAL A 20 -0.77 -2.23 -5.20
C VAL A 20 0.46 -1.35 -5.38
N GLY A 21 0.26 -0.07 -5.62
CA GLY A 21 1.31 0.92 -5.83
C GLY A 21 1.55 1.22 -7.31
N ASP A 22 2.34 2.25 -7.57
CA ASP A 22 2.80 2.72 -8.89
C ASP A 22 1.65 2.91 -9.90
N THR A 23 0.56 3.47 -9.41
CA THR A 23 -0.60 3.78 -10.26
C THR A 23 -0.30 4.88 -11.26
N HIS A 24 0.71 5.70 -10.96
CA HIS A 24 1.29 6.70 -11.85
C HIS A 24 2.73 7.04 -11.42
N TYR A 25 3.48 7.66 -12.31
CA TYR A 25 4.87 8.05 -12.11
C TYR A 25 4.98 9.58 -12.07
N ALA A 26 4.44 10.19 -11.00
CA ALA A 26 4.55 11.63 -10.79
C ALA A 26 5.91 12.03 -10.21
N ASP A 27 6.53 11.14 -9.44
CA ASP A 27 7.88 11.30 -8.86
C ASP A 27 8.07 12.59 -8.06
N THR A 28 7.03 13.06 -7.39
CA THR A 28 7.03 14.33 -6.66
C THR A 28 5.99 14.34 -5.54
N THR A 29 6.20 15.20 -4.54
CA THR A 29 5.20 15.55 -3.52
C THR A 29 4.39 16.81 -3.86
N ASP A 30 4.53 17.35 -5.09
CA ASP A 30 3.69 18.48 -5.54
C ASP A 30 2.28 17.99 -5.84
N PRO A 31 1.27 18.44 -5.08
CA PRO A 31 -0.10 17.92 -5.22
C PRO A 31 -0.73 18.29 -6.56
N THR A 32 -0.30 19.39 -7.20
CA THR A 32 -0.81 19.79 -8.52
C THR A 32 -0.33 18.83 -9.60
N VAL A 33 0.93 18.41 -9.53
CA VAL A 33 1.51 17.45 -10.47
C VAL A 33 0.90 16.07 -10.24
N GLN A 34 0.80 15.59 -8.99
CA GLN A 34 0.17 14.33 -8.65
C GLN A 34 -1.30 14.28 -9.12
N TRP A 35 -2.07 15.35 -8.88
CA TRP A 35 -3.45 15.47 -9.36
C TRP A 35 -3.55 15.34 -10.88
N LYS A 36 -2.68 16.02 -11.61
CA LYS A 36 -2.62 15.96 -13.08
C LYS A 36 -2.37 14.54 -13.58
N HIS A 37 -1.47 13.79 -12.94
CA HIS A 37 -1.22 12.39 -13.25
C HIS A 37 -2.44 11.52 -12.96
N HIS A 38 -3.04 11.63 -11.80
CA HIS A 38 -4.27 10.90 -11.46
C HIS A 38 -5.40 11.14 -12.45
N VAL A 39 -5.64 12.42 -12.84
CA VAL A 39 -6.67 12.76 -13.84
C VAL A 39 -6.34 12.16 -15.21
N THR A 40 -5.07 12.20 -15.60
CA THR A 40 -4.63 11.65 -16.90
C THR A 40 -4.90 10.14 -16.99
N TYR A 41 -4.53 9.38 -15.95
CA TYR A 41 -4.80 7.94 -15.90
C TYR A 41 -6.30 7.62 -15.88
N ARG A 42 -7.09 8.32 -15.07
CA ARG A 42 -8.53 8.13 -14.96
C ARG A 42 -9.32 8.53 -16.21
N ARG A 43 -8.72 9.31 -17.12
CA ARG A 43 -9.29 9.64 -18.43
C ARG A 43 -9.09 8.54 -19.47
N GLN A 44 -8.21 7.57 -19.22
CA GLN A 44 -8.09 6.40 -20.10
C GLN A 44 -9.39 5.60 -20.02
N LYS A 45 -10.05 5.43 -21.16
CA LYS A 45 -11.39 4.86 -21.26
C LYS A 45 -11.49 3.50 -20.58
N GLU A 46 -10.50 2.65 -20.79
CA GLU A 46 -10.44 1.29 -20.29
C GLU A 46 -10.37 1.29 -18.76
N PHE A 47 -9.43 2.03 -18.17
CA PHE A 47 -9.29 2.16 -16.72
C PHE A 47 -10.49 2.87 -16.08
N ALA A 48 -11.00 3.93 -16.72
CA ALA A 48 -12.21 4.60 -16.27
C ALA A 48 -13.42 3.65 -16.22
N THR A 49 -13.48 2.67 -17.13
CA THR A 49 -14.55 1.66 -17.13
C THR A 49 -14.40 0.71 -15.94
N VAL A 50 -13.17 0.28 -15.60
CA VAL A 50 -12.93 -0.51 -14.37
C VAL A 50 -13.41 0.27 -13.14
N LEU A 51 -12.93 1.50 -12.95
CA LEU A 51 -13.26 2.32 -11.78
C LEU A 51 -14.76 2.62 -11.61
N ARG A 52 -15.54 2.61 -12.69
CA ARG A 52 -17.00 2.80 -12.62
C ARG A 52 -17.76 1.53 -12.25
N ASN A 53 -17.23 0.37 -12.54
CA ASN A 53 -17.97 -0.89 -12.45
C ASN A 53 -17.44 -1.82 -11.35
N VAL A 54 -16.24 -1.57 -10.83
CA VAL A 54 -15.58 -2.46 -9.86
C VAL A 54 -15.14 -1.65 -8.63
N PRO A 55 -15.57 -2.04 -7.42
CA PRO A 55 -15.04 -1.45 -6.19
C PRO A 55 -13.51 -1.55 -6.20
N THR A 56 -12.83 -0.40 -6.10
CA THR A 56 -11.38 -0.34 -6.22
C THR A 56 -10.77 0.26 -4.95
N TYR A 57 -9.85 -0.48 -4.35
CA TYR A 57 -9.05 -0.05 -3.22
C TYR A 57 -7.60 0.15 -3.65
N ALA A 58 -6.92 1.13 -3.08
CA ALA A 58 -5.59 1.51 -3.51
C ALA A 58 -4.63 1.71 -2.34
N ILE A 59 -3.42 1.14 -2.47
CA ILE A 59 -2.26 1.53 -1.67
C ILE A 59 -1.22 2.14 -2.61
N TRP A 60 -0.47 3.10 -2.13
CA TRP A 60 0.60 3.72 -2.91
C TRP A 60 1.94 2.97 -2.83
N ASP A 61 2.84 3.27 -3.77
CA ASP A 61 4.27 3.05 -3.58
C ASP A 61 5.04 4.36 -3.86
N ASP A 62 6.35 4.34 -4.08
CA ASP A 62 7.18 5.54 -4.13
C ASP A 62 6.76 6.54 -5.21
N HIS A 63 6.48 6.08 -6.43
CA HIS A 63 6.10 6.96 -7.55
C HIS A 63 4.78 7.70 -7.33
N ASP A 64 3.84 7.12 -6.56
CA ASP A 64 2.60 7.80 -6.15
C ASP A 64 2.83 8.74 -4.95
N TYR A 65 3.73 8.34 -4.04
CA TYR A 65 3.96 9.02 -2.76
C TYR A 65 4.87 10.23 -2.90
N GLY A 66 5.96 10.11 -3.67
CA GLY A 66 6.98 11.14 -3.78
C GLY A 66 8.02 10.84 -4.87
N PRO A 67 9.23 11.39 -4.77
CA PRO A 67 10.34 11.01 -5.65
C PRO A 67 10.65 9.52 -5.59
N ASN A 68 11.16 8.97 -6.70
CA ASN A 68 11.57 7.56 -6.79
C ASN A 68 12.40 7.12 -5.57
N ASN A 69 12.07 5.96 -5.01
CA ASN A 69 12.65 5.36 -3.79
C ASN A 69 12.55 6.24 -2.53
N SER A 70 11.59 7.18 -2.47
CA SER A 70 11.44 8.05 -1.30
C SER A 70 10.93 7.29 -0.07
N ASP A 71 11.37 7.77 1.08
CA ASP A 71 11.12 7.21 2.41
C ASP A 71 10.37 8.22 3.31
N GLY A 72 10.24 7.93 4.60
CA GLY A 72 9.53 8.75 5.57
C GLY A 72 10.11 10.14 5.80
N THR A 73 11.29 10.48 5.24
CA THR A 73 11.89 11.81 5.31
C THR A 73 11.50 12.72 4.14
N ALA A 74 10.67 12.22 3.18
CA ALA A 74 10.25 12.97 2.01
C ALA A 74 9.54 14.28 2.41
N LYS A 75 10.08 15.41 1.97
CA LYS A 75 9.49 16.73 2.22
C LYS A 75 8.16 16.85 1.48
N GLY A 76 7.12 17.22 2.19
CA GLY A 76 5.78 17.40 1.62
C GLY A 76 4.94 16.12 1.55
N LYS A 77 5.34 15.05 2.19
CA LYS A 77 4.59 13.80 2.27
C LYS A 77 3.15 13.98 2.81
N GLU A 78 2.93 14.97 3.67
CA GLU A 78 1.60 15.31 4.19
C GLU A 78 0.68 15.81 3.07
N ARG A 79 1.24 16.54 2.10
CA ARG A 79 0.49 17.00 0.90
C ARG A 79 0.14 15.85 -0.02
N SER A 80 1.09 14.92 -0.22
CA SER A 80 0.82 13.68 -0.97
C SER A 80 -0.31 12.89 -0.33
N LEU A 81 -0.31 12.71 1.00
CA LEU A 81 -1.37 12.02 1.71
C LEU A 81 -2.72 12.74 1.58
N ALA A 82 -2.72 14.07 1.67
CA ALA A 82 -3.93 14.87 1.48
C ALA A 82 -4.50 14.72 0.05
N GLY A 83 -3.63 14.71 -0.96
CA GLY A 83 -4.02 14.44 -2.36
C GLY A 83 -4.54 13.02 -2.56
N TRP A 84 -3.87 12.02 -1.99
CA TRP A 84 -4.30 10.61 -2.04
C TRP A 84 -5.71 10.41 -1.49
N LYS A 85 -6.02 11.06 -0.36
CA LYS A 85 -7.36 11.07 0.25
C LYS A 85 -8.46 11.62 -0.67
N GLN A 86 -8.12 12.53 -1.56
CA GLN A 86 -9.09 13.14 -2.47
C GLN A 86 -9.38 12.29 -3.70
N VAL A 87 -8.45 11.43 -4.09
CA VAL A 87 -8.54 10.68 -5.35
C VAL A 87 -8.95 9.22 -5.19
N TRP A 88 -8.76 8.63 -4.01
CA TRP A 88 -9.12 7.24 -3.75
C TRP A 88 -10.21 7.11 -2.69
N GLY A 89 -11.24 6.31 -3.02
CA GLY A 89 -12.38 6.02 -2.15
C GLY A 89 -12.10 4.92 -1.12
N ASN A 90 -10.90 4.90 -0.56
CA ASN A 90 -10.55 3.96 0.50
C ASN A 90 -11.42 4.18 1.75
N PRO A 91 -11.78 3.14 2.52
CA PRO A 91 -12.70 3.29 3.66
C PRO A 91 -12.12 4.16 4.79
N THR A 92 -10.82 4.06 5.03
CA THR A 92 -10.07 4.92 5.96
C THR A 92 -8.65 5.15 5.44
N LEU A 93 -7.89 6.04 6.06
CA LEU A 93 -6.47 6.24 5.77
C LEU A 93 -5.76 6.61 7.07
N GLY A 94 -4.88 5.71 7.53
CA GLY A 94 -4.25 5.82 8.84
C GLY A 94 -5.20 5.61 10.01
N THR A 95 -4.78 6.04 11.17
CA THR A 95 -5.62 6.15 12.38
C THR A 95 -5.75 7.61 12.79
N THR A 96 -6.51 7.91 13.86
CA THR A 96 -6.61 9.26 14.42
C THR A 96 -5.25 9.86 14.73
N ASP A 97 -4.34 9.05 15.28
CA ASP A 97 -3.05 9.52 15.81
C ASP A 97 -1.86 9.18 14.89
N THR A 98 -2.09 8.37 13.85
CA THR A 98 -1.02 7.91 12.96
C THR A 98 -1.44 8.13 11.51
N PRO A 99 -0.91 9.18 10.84
CA PRO A 99 -1.18 9.42 9.44
C PRO A 99 -0.53 8.36 8.54
N GLY A 100 -1.11 8.12 7.36
CA GLY A 100 -0.57 7.20 6.37
C GLY A 100 -1.66 6.70 5.43
N ALA A 101 -1.30 6.03 4.35
CA ALA A 101 -2.24 5.48 3.40
C ALA A 101 -2.81 4.10 3.80
N PHE A 102 -2.41 3.57 4.96
CA PHE A 102 -2.81 2.25 5.41
C PHE A 102 -4.26 2.19 5.90
N PHE A 103 -4.91 1.06 5.67
CA PHE A 103 -6.28 0.77 6.10
C PHE A 103 -6.58 -0.73 6.04
N LYS A 104 -7.74 -1.11 6.59
CA LYS A 104 -8.29 -2.47 6.53
C LYS A 104 -9.67 -2.46 5.90
N PHE A 105 -9.99 -3.52 5.14
CA PHE A 105 -11.35 -3.83 4.74
C PHE A 105 -11.53 -5.37 4.70
N SER A 106 -12.78 -5.82 4.67
CA SER A 106 -13.12 -7.24 4.59
C SER A 106 -13.95 -7.51 3.33
N HIS A 107 -13.71 -8.65 2.71
CA HIS A 107 -14.51 -9.14 1.60
C HIS A 107 -14.67 -10.67 1.72
N GLY A 108 -15.90 -11.13 1.89
CA GLY A 108 -16.17 -12.55 2.21
C GLY A 108 -15.38 -13.01 3.43
N ASP A 109 -14.67 -14.12 3.30
CA ASP A 109 -13.86 -14.73 4.37
C ASP A 109 -12.41 -14.17 4.41
N VAL A 110 -12.17 -13.02 3.81
CA VAL A 110 -10.83 -12.43 3.68
C VAL A 110 -10.79 -11.04 4.31
N ASP A 111 -9.83 -10.82 5.19
CA ASP A 111 -9.44 -9.50 5.68
C ASP A 111 -8.20 -9.01 4.92
N PHE A 112 -8.30 -7.82 4.33
CA PHE A 112 -7.20 -7.15 3.62
C PHE A 112 -6.62 -6.05 4.50
N PHE A 113 -5.31 -6.13 4.74
CA PHE A 113 -4.53 -5.14 5.46
C PHE A 113 -3.63 -4.41 4.46
N MET A 114 -4.09 -3.27 3.99
CA MET A 114 -3.36 -2.40 3.06
C MET A 114 -2.32 -1.61 3.86
N VAL A 115 -1.03 -1.95 3.72
CA VAL A 115 0.04 -1.33 4.52
C VAL A 115 0.80 -0.27 3.73
N ASP A 116 1.07 0.84 4.39
CA ASP A 116 1.87 1.95 3.86
C ASP A 116 3.35 1.71 4.16
N SER A 117 4.10 1.38 3.13
CA SER A 117 5.54 1.11 3.21
C SER A 117 6.41 2.34 2.91
N ARG A 118 5.83 3.57 2.93
CA ARG A 118 6.54 4.81 2.58
C ARG A 118 6.51 5.87 3.68
N TYR A 119 5.34 6.20 4.22
CA TYR A 119 5.15 7.38 5.06
C TYR A 119 5.98 7.38 6.35
N HIS A 120 6.17 6.21 6.95
CA HIS A 120 6.94 6.02 8.21
C HIS A 120 8.24 5.24 8.04
N ARG A 121 8.61 4.95 6.80
CA ARG A 121 9.79 4.15 6.46
C ARG A 121 11.08 4.87 6.86
N SER A 122 12.01 4.16 7.50
CA SER A 122 13.38 4.63 7.68
C SER A 122 14.10 4.80 6.34
N PRO A 123 15.10 5.68 6.21
CA PRO A 123 15.88 5.77 4.99
C PRO A 123 16.56 4.44 4.62
N ASP A 124 16.62 4.11 3.34
CA ASP A 124 17.21 2.86 2.84
C ASP A 124 18.67 2.66 3.28
N LYS A 125 19.41 3.79 3.35
CA LYS A 125 20.85 3.81 3.63
C LYS A 125 21.22 3.61 5.10
N VAL A 126 20.24 3.71 6.03
CA VAL A 126 20.57 3.42 7.43
C VAL A 126 20.84 1.93 7.63
N PRO A 127 21.70 1.53 8.58
CA PRO A 127 21.98 0.13 8.87
C PRO A 127 20.68 -0.69 9.04
N ASP A 128 20.71 -1.93 8.57
CA ASP A 128 19.59 -2.86 8.77
C ASP A 128 19.71 -3.52 10.14
N ASP A 129 19.21 -2.86 11.15
CA ASP A 129 19.21 -3.26 12.56
C ASP A 129 17.79 -3.18 13.16
N ASP A 130 17.69 -3.34 14.47
CA ASP A 130 16.42 -3.36 15.20
C ASP A 130 15.74 -1.97 15.32
N GLU A 131 16.42 -0.89 14.93
CA GLU A 131 15.88 0.46 14.85
C GLU A 131 15.31 0.81 13.46
N LYS A 132 15.74 0.11 12.41
CA LYS A 132 15.27 0.36 11.04
C LYS A 132 13.84 -0.13 10.84
N ARG A 133 12.95 0.76 10.42
CA ARG A 133 11.51 0.50 10.26
C ARG A 133 11.06 0.56 8.80
N MET A 134 10.26 -0.43 8.39
CA MET A 134 9.52 -0.37 7.13
C MET A 134 8.15 0.32 7.31
N LEU A 135 7.41 -0.03 8.35
CA LEU A 135 6.05 0.48 8.57
C LEU A 135 5.96 1.57 9.65
N GLY A 136 7.02 1.76 10.44
CA GLY A 136 6.93 2.49 11.71
C GLY A 136 6.23 1.65 12.80
N ASP A 137 6.42 2.05 14.07
CA ASP A 137 5.96 1.23 15.20
C ASP A 137 4.45 1.28 15.39
N ALA A 138 3.83 2.43 15.17
CA ALA A 138 2.38 2.60 15.35
C ALA A 138 1.59 1.80 14.30
N GLN A 139 2.00 1.86 13.02
CA GLN A 139 1.36 1.06 11.97
C GLN A 139 1.61 -0.45 12.18
N PHE A 140 2.81 -0.84 12.62
CA PHE A 140 3.09 -2.23 12.97
C PHE A 140 2.16 -2.73 14.09
N ALA A 141 1.96 -1.93 15.14
CA ALA A 141 1.04 -2.28 16.23
C ALA A 141 -0.40 -2.43 15.73
N TRP A 142 -0.87 -1.51 14.89
CA TRP A 142 -2.17 -1.58 14.22
C TRP A 142 -2.33 -2.85 13.38
N LEU A 143 -1.32 -3.20 12.57
CA LEU A 143 -1.33 -4.40 11.75
C LEU A 143 -1.40 -5.67 12.62
N LEU A 144 -0.56 -5.76 13.65
CA LEU A 144 -0.52 -6.91 14.54
C LEU A 144 -1.83 -7.08 15.31
N ASP A 145 -2.39 -5.99 15.84
CA ASP A 145 -3.68 -6.02 16.52
C ASP A 145 -4.79 -6.48 15.57
N GLY A 146 -4.84 -5.92 14.38
CA GLY A 146 -5.81 -6.30 13.36
C GLY A 146 -5.70 -7.78 12.95
N LEU A 147 -4.48 -8.29 12.76
CA LEU A 147 -4.25 -9.71 12.42
C LEU A 147 -4.66 -10.64 13.56
N ARG A 148 -4.39 -10.27 14.82
CA ARG A 148 -4.75 -11.08 16.01
C ARG A 148 -6.25 -11.14 16.25
N ASN A 149 -6.95 -10.06 16.01
CA ASN A 149 -8.39 -9.94 16.25
C ASN A 149 -9.24 -10.35 15.03
N SER A 150 -8.59 -10.63 13.90
CA SER A 150 -9.29 -11.08 12.69
C SER A 150 -9.85 -12.49 12.83
N THR A 151 -11.14 -12.63 12.62
CA THR A 151 -11.86 -13.92 12.55
C THR A 151 -11.96 -14.44 11.12
N ALA A 152 -11.50 -13.68 10.12
CA ALA A 152 -11.52 -14.10 8.72
C ALA A 152 -10.65 -15.35 8.51
N ARG A 153 -11.05 -16.21 7.58
CA ARG A 153 -10.29 -17.41 7.22
C ARG A 153 -8.91 -17.06 6.64
N PHE A 154 -8.85 -16.01 5.84
CA PHE A 154 -7.62 -15.51 5.25
C PHE A 154 -7.36 -14.04 5.64
N LYS A 155 -6.09 -13.68 5.82
CA LYS A 155 -5.61 -12.34 6.11
C LYS A 155 -4.55 -11.99 5.08
N VAL A 156 -4.83 -11.02 4.21
CA VAL A 156 -3.91 -10.62 3.15
C VAL A 156 -3.24 -9.30 3.54
N ILE A 157 -1.93 -9.32 3.73
CA ILE A 157 -1.12 -8.11 3.89
C ILE A 157 -0.77 -7.62 2.49
N VAL A 158 -1.20 -6.42 2.13
CA VAL A 158 -1.00 -5.82 0.81
C VAL A 158 -0.08 -4.62 0.94
N SER A 159 1.01 -4.60 0.17
CA SER A 159 2.03 -3.54 0.19
C SER A 159 2.43 -3.14 -1.22
N GLY A 160 2.77 -1.87 -1.46
CA GLY A 160 3.41 -1.46 -2.70
C GLY A 160 4.80 -2.10 -2.85
N SER A 161 5.60 -2.06 -1.78
CA SER A 161 6.97 -2.58 -1.80
C SER A 161 7.03 -4.11 -1.75
N THR A 162 7.90 -4.70 -2.59
CA THR A 162 8.08 -6.16 -2.73
C THR A 162 8.69 -6.80 -1.48
N LEU A 163 8.28 -8.05 -1.17
CA LEU A 163 8.78 -8.76 0.02
C LEU A 163 10.22 -9.26 -0.14
N ASN A 164 10.57 -9.82 -1.29
CA ASN A 164 11.85 -10.51 -1.50
C ASN A 164 12.59 -10.14 -2.79
N HIS A 165 11.95 -9.47 -3.73
CA HIS A 165 12.50 -9.32 -5.08
C HIS A 165 13.54 -8.20 -5.18
N SER A 166 13.27 -7.02 -4.65
CA SER A 166 14.14 -5.85 -4.78
C SER A 166 15.33 -5.91 -3.81
N LYS A 167 16.51 -5.54 -4.31
CA LYS A 167 17.73 -5.39 -3.51
C LYS A 167 17.89 -3.97 -2.94
N VAL A 168 17.11 -3.01 -3.42
CA VAL A 168 17.34 -1.60 -3.12
C VAL A 168 16.11 -0.86 -2.60
N ASP A 169 14.92 -1.37 -2.73
CA ASP A 169 13.70 -0.65 -2.39
C ASP A 169 12.56 -1.53 -1.86
N GLY A 170 12.88 -2.68 -1.32
CA GLY A 170 11.88 -3.61 -0.79
C GLY A 170 12.17 -4.04 0.64
N TRP A 171 11.33 -4.89 1.17
CA TRP A 171 11.48 -5.48 2.50
C TRP A 171 12.77 -6.27 2.69
N ARG A 172 13.45 -6.60 1.59
CA ARG A 172 14.71 -7.34 1.64
C ARG A 172 15.85 -6.58 2.34
N ILE A 173 15.83 -5.25 2.27
CA ILE A 173 16.80 -4.38 2.95
C ILE A 173 16.31 -3.85 4.31
N TYR A 174 15.20 -4.40 4.80
CA TYR A 174 14.59 -4.16 6.12
C TYR A 174 14.36 -5.50 6.82
N THR A 175 15.44 -6.27 6.93
CA THR A 175 15.39 -7.66 7.41
C THR A 175 14.80 -7.76 8.81
N PHE A 176 15.21 -6.89 9.72
CA PHE A 176 14.66 -6.84 11.09
C PHE A 176 13.18 -6.52 11.09
N SER A 177 12.72 -5.51 10.35
CA SER A 177 11.31 -5.18 10.22
C SER A 177 10.50 -6.34 9.63
N ARG A 178 11.03 -7.02 8.61
CA ARG A 178 10.39 -8.19 8.00
C ARG A 178 10.28 -9.35 8.99
N HIS A 179 11.36 -9.68 9.69
CA HIS A 179 11.35 -10.74 10.72
C HIS A 179 10.39 -10.37 11.86
N ARG A 180 10.34 -9.11 12.29
CA ARG A 180 9.42 -8.65 13.32
C ARG A 180 7.95 -8.98 12.97
N VAL A 181 7.54 -8.83 11.70
CA VAL A 181 6.19 -9.21 11.23
C VAL A 181 6.02 -10.74 11.27
N PHE A 182 6.95 -11.51 10.71
CA PHE A 182 6.84 -12.97 10.66
C PHE A 182 6.91 -13.62 12.03
N ASP A 183 7.78 -13.14 12.91
CA ASP A 183 7.93 -13.66 14.26
C ASP A 183 6.67 -13.35 15.10
N ALA A 184 6.06 -12.18 14.89
CA ALA A 184 4.78 -11.85 15.54
C ALA A 184 3.66 -12.77 15.07
N ILE A 185 3.54 -13.03 13.76
CA ILE A 185 2.57 -13.97 13.19
C ILE A 185 2.77 -15.37 13.80
N LYS A 186 4.01 -15.86 13.84
CA LYS A 186 4.37 -17.17 14.42
C LYS A 186 4.10 -17.22 15.92
N LYS A 187 4.57 -16.22 16.68
CA LYS A 187 4.42 -16.11 18.15
C LYS A 187 2.96 -16.17 18.57
N HIS A 188 2.10 -15.47 17.84
CA HIS A 188 0.65 -15.41 18.14
C HIS A 188 -0.16 -16.49 17.41
N ARG A 189 0.49 -17.43 16.70
CA ARG A 189 -0.14 -18.52 15.96
C ARG A 189 -1.25 -18.06 15.02
N ILE A 190 -1.02 -16.93 14.34
CA ILE A 190 -1.98 -16.36 13.40
C ILE A 190 -1.95 -17.19 12.10
N SER A 191 -3.04 -17.84 11.77
CA SER A 191 -3.17 -18.69 10.57
C SER A 191 -3.77 -17.94 9.38
N GLY A 192 -3.60 -18.49 8.18
CA GLY A 192 -4.23 -17.96 6.96
C GLY A 192 -3.66 -16.62 6.48
N VAL A 193 -2.43 -16.28 6.88
CA VAL A 193 -1.78 -15.03 6.46
C VAL A 193 -1.09 -15.22 5.11
N MET A 194 -1.37 -14.30 4.18
CA MET A 194 -0.74 -14.20 2.86
C MET A 194 -0.17 -12.80 2.68
N TYR A 195 0.80 -12.66 1.78
CA TYR A 195 1.37 -11.37 1.40
C TYR A 195 1.21 -11.15 -0.10
N MET A 196 0.79 -9.92 -0.47
CA MET A 196 0.63 -9.47 -1.85
C MET A 196 1.38 -8.15 -2.04
N SER A 197 2.11 -8.00 -3.14
CA SER A 197 2.79 -6.75 -3.48
C SER A 197 2.78 -6.48 -4.96
N GLY A 198 2.99 -5.21 -5.33
CA GLY A 198 3.26 -4.77 -6.68
C GLY A 198 4.71 -4.95 -7.09
#